data_40f1eded3bac61d697b8a42cab34e1a0
#
_entry.id   40f1eded3bac61d697b8a42cab34e1a0
#
_cell.length_a   1.000
_cell.length_b   1.000
_cell.length_c   1.000
_cell.angle_alpha   90.00
_cell.angle_beta   90.00
_cell.angle_gamma   90.00
#
_symmetry.space_group_name_H-M   'P 1'
#
loop_
_entity.id
_entity.type
_entity.pdbx_description
1 polymer ?
#
loop_
_entity_poly.entity_id
_entity_poly.type
_entity_poly.pdbx_seq_one_letter_code
_entity_poly.pdbx_strand_id
1 'polypeptide(L)'
;PTTYTAVSEMRSYFERRGKFKTVASGYRPKAGDLMIIGSSHIGIVLSGGASSCETVEGNYSGGVGRVKRSYSEITGFCCPW
;
A
#
# COMPACT_ATOMS: atom_id res chain seq x y z
N PRO A 1 3.50 -16.74 10.77
CA PRO A 1 4.32 -15.53 10.80
C PRO A 1 4.64 -15.02 9.42
N THR A 2 4.26 -15.75 8.45
CA THR A 2 4.81 -15.56 7.14
C THR A 2 4.22 -14.39 6.38
N THR A 3 2.90 -14.17 6.47
CA THR A 3 2.28 -13.04 5.77
C THR A 3 2.85 -11.71 6.25
N TYR A 4 2.98 -11.61 7.54
CA TYR A 4 3.49 -10.44 8.19
C TYR A 4 4.94 -10.18 7.76
N THR A 5 5.76 -11.23 7.77
CA THR A 5 7.14 -11.15 7.34
C THR A 5 7.24 -10.77 5.87
N ALA A 6 6.36 -11.31 5.05
CA ALA A 6 6.38 -11.05 3.61
C ALA A 6 6.12 -9.58 3.29
N VAL A 7 5.19 -8.94 4.01
CA VAL A 7 4.93 -7.52 3.79
C VAL A 7 6.14 -6.68 4.19
N SER A 8 6.75 -6.99 5.34
CA SER A 8 7.94 -6.28 5.79
C SER A 8 9.09 -6.43 4.80
N GLU A 9 9.28 -7.62 4.26
CA GLU A 9 10.35 -7.86 3.31
C GLU A 9 10.11 -7.14 2.00
N MET A 10 8.87 -7.10 1.56
CA MET A 10 8.53 -6.36 0.34
C MET A 10 8.80 -4.87 0.51
N ARG A 11 8.43 -4.32 1.65
CA ARG A 11 8.70 -2.91 1.93
C ARG A 11 10.20 -2.64 1.90
N SER A 12 10.99 -3.49 2.56
CA SER A 12 12.44 -3.33 2.58
C SER A 12 13.03 -3.40 1.19
N TYR A 13 12.52 -4.30 0.36
CA TYR A 13 12.96 -4.42 -1.02
C TYR A 13 12.81 -3.10 -1.77
N PHE A 14 11.65 -2.47 -1.64
CA PHE A 14 11.39 -1.20 -2.33
C PHE A 14 12.14 -0.05 -1.67
N GLU A 15 12.31 -0.08 -0.36
CA GLU A 15 13.08 0.96 0.33
C GLU A 15 14.52 0.99 -0.17
N ARG A 16 15.13 -0.17 -0.32
CA ARG A 16 16.51 -0.25 -0.78
C ARG A 16 16.68 0.27 -2.19
N ARG A 17 15.63 0.30 -2.97
CA ARG A 17 15.66 0.78 -4.35
C ARG A 17 15.18 2.20 -4.49
N GLY A 18 14.87 2.86 -3.37
CA GLY A 18 14.36 4.22 -3.42
C GLY A 18 12.95 4.32 -3.96
N LYS A 19 12.20 3.22 -3.90
CA LYS A 19 10.86 3.16 -4.48
C LYS A 19 9.75 2.96 -3.44
N PHE A 20 10.06 3.16 -2.17
CA PHE A 20 9.04 3.20 -1.15
C PHE A 20 8.79 4.67 -0.81
N LYS A 21 7.56 5.14 -1.01
CA LYS A 21 7.21 6.53 -0.80
C LYS A 21 6.22 6.62 0.36
N THR A 22 6.57 7.40 1.38
CA THR A 22 5.67 7.56 2.51
C THR A 22 4.57 8.56 2.17
N VAL A 23 3.42 8.39 2.82
CA VAL A 23 2.33 9.35 2.67
C VAL A 23 2.78 10.72 3.17
N ALA A 24 3.56 10.73 4.24
CA ALA A 24 4.05 11.98 4.84
C ALA A 24 4.92 12.79 3.88
N SER A 25 5.51 12.15 2.89
CA SER A 25 6.35 12.84 1.91
C SER A 25 5.53 13.62 0.87
N GLY A 26 4.22 13.46 0.88
CA GLY A 26 3.35 14.10 -0.09
C GLY A 26 3.11 13.30 -1.35
N TYR A 27 3.66 12.10 -1.41
CA TYR A 27 3.47 11.24 -2.58
C TYR A 27 2.00 10.89 -2.75
N ARG A 28 1.51 10.93 -3.98
CA ARG A 28 0.17 10.48 -4.33
C ARG A 28 0.27 9.27 -5.23
N PRO A 29 -0.43 8.20 -4.88
CA PRO A 29 -0.27 6.93 -5.60
C PRO A 29 -0.97 6.95 -6.95
N LYS A 30 -0.60 5.99 -7.77
CA LYS A 30 -1.27 5.75 -9.05
C LYS A 30 -1.57 4.26 -9.16
N ALA A 31 -2.38 3.92 -10.16
CA ALA A 31 -2.78 2.54 -10.36
C ALA A 31 -1.56 1.64 -10.48
N GLY A 32 -1.59 0.54 -9.75
CA GLY A 32 -0.50 -0.42 -9.75
C GLY A 32 0.47 -0.27 -8.59
N ASP A 33 0.44 0.85 -7.88
CA ASP A 33 1.25 0.98 -6.66
C ASP A 33 0.73 0.00 -5.61
N LEU A 34 1.62 -0.42 -4.72
CA LEU A 34 1.23 -1.30 -3.61
C LEU A 34 1.10 -0.43 -2.37
N MET A 35 -0.07 -0.48 -1.74
CA MET A 35 -0.34 0.30 -0.53
C MET A 35 0.04 -0.51 0.69
N ILE A 36 0.77 0.13 1.61
CA ILE A 36 1.21 -0.52 2.85
C ILE A 36 0.58 0.19 4.04
N ILE A 37 -0.05 -0.59 4.92
CA ILE A 37 -0.56 -0.09 6.19
C ILE A 37 0.16 -0.86 7.29
N GLY A 38 0.91 -0.14 8.11
CA GLY A 38 1.68 -0.77 9.17
C GLY A 38 2.72 -1.71 8.60
N SER A 39 2.85 -2.88 9.21
CA SER A 39 3.84 -3.87 8.79
C SER A 39 3.20 -5.15 8.27
N SER A 40 1.88 -5.20 8.17
CA SER A 40 1.22 -6.45 7.88
C SER A 40 0.08 -6.37 6.87
N HIS A 41 -0.33 -5.19 6.44
CA HIS A 41 -1.47 -5.07 5.53
C HIS A 41 -1.04 -4.43 4.21
N ILE A 42 -1.50 -4.99 3.12
CA ILE A 42 -1.13 -4.54 1.79
C ILE A 42 -2.35 -4.56 0.87
N GLY A 43 -2.37 -3.63 -0.07
CA GLY A 43 -3.40 -3.60 -1.11
C GLY A 43 -2.80 -3.07 -2.39
N ILE A 44 -3.54 -3.20 -3.48
CA ILE A 44 -3.11 -2.69 -4.78
C ILE A 44 -3.94 -1.45 -5.10
N VAL A 45 -3.27 -0.37 -5.44
CA VAL A 45 -3.96 0.89 -5.74
C VAL A 45 -4.61 0.82 -7.10
N LEU A 46 -5.89 1.18 -7.15
CA LEU A 46 -6.63 1.30 -8.41
C LEU A 46 -6.59 2.72 -8.93
N SER A 47 -6.70 3.70 -8.02
CA SER A 47 -6.64 5.09 -8.41
C SER A 47 -6.29 5.94 -7.19
N GLY A 48 -5.62 7.04 -7.41
CA GLY A 48 -5.25 7.96 -6.34
C GLY A 48 -5.97 9.29 -6.47
N GLY A 49 -6.32 9.87 -5.35
CA GLY A 49 -6.94 11.18 -5.29
C GLY A 49 -6.14 12.11 -4.40
N ALA A 50 -6.74 13.25 -4.07
CA ALA A 50 -6.05 14.27 -3.28
C ALA A 50 -5.89 13.88 -1.82
N SER A 51 -6.91 13.23 -1.23
CA SER A 51 -6.90 12.90 0.19
C SER A 51 -7.14 11.43 0.47
N SER A 52 -7.41 10.64 -0.56
CA SER A 52 -7.68 9.21 -0.41
C SER A 52 -7.39 8.49 -1.71
N CYS A 53 -7.35 7.17 -1.64
CA CYS A 53 -7.18 6.35 -2.83
C CYS A 53 -8.11 5.15 -2.74
N GLU A 54 -8.34 4.52 -3.89
CA GLU A 54 -9.08 3.26 -3.95
C GLU A 54 -8.10 2.13 -4.15
N THR A 55 -8.33 1.04 -3.42
CA THR A 55 -7.46 -0.13 -3.47
C THR A 55 -8.29 -1.38 -3.64
N VAL A 56 -7.61 -2.45 -4.06
CA VAL A 56 -8.15 -3.80 -3.97
C VAL A 56 -7.38 -4.51 -2.89
N GLU A 57 -8.10 -5.09 -1.94
CA GLU A 57 -7.47 -5.73 -0.79
C GLU A 57 -8.14 -7.06 -0.52
N GLY A 58 -7.33 -8.03 -0.09
CA GLY A 58 -7.87 -9.25 0.46
C GLY A 58 -8.46 -8.92 1.82
N ASN A 59 -9.62 -9.45 2.14
CA ASN A 59 -10.23 -9.15 3.42
C ASN A 59 -10.42 -10.42 4.22
N TYR A 60 -10.75 -10.24 5.49
CA TYR A 60 -10.83 -11.33 6.43
C TYR A 60 -12.08 -12.17 6.27
N SER A 61 -13.01 -11.77 5.45
CA SER A 61 -14.16 -12.63 5.19
C SER A 61 -13.90 -13.54 4.00
N GLY A 62 -12.65 -13.59 3.54
CA GLY A 62 -12.25 -14.57 2.54
C GLY A 62 -12.41 -14.12 1.10
N GLY A 63 -12.71 -12.85 0.88
CA GLY A 63 -12.86 -12.33 -0.46
C GLY A 63 -11.87 -11.24 -0.76
N VAL A 64 -11.94 -10.75 -1.98
CA VAL A 64 -11.17 -9.60 -2.43
C VAL A 64 -12.18 -8.49 -2.66
N GLY A 65 -11.88 -7.30 -2.15
CA GLY A 65 -12.82 -6.21 -2.26
C GLY A 65 -12.15 -4.90 -2.56
N ARG A 66 -12.96 -3.98 -3.08
CA ARG A 66 -12.52 -2.62 -3.35
C ARG A 66 -12.75 -1.80 -2.09
N VAL A 67 -11.75 -1.04 -1.69
CA VAL A 67 -11.80 -0.26 -0.45
C VAL A 67 -11.31 1.16 -0.76
N LYS A 68 -11.95 2.14 -0.13
CA LYS A 68 -11.46 3.51 -0.18
C LYS A 68 -10.68 3.77 1.09
N ARG A 69 -9.42 4.20 0.94
CA ARG A 69 -8.54 4.45 2.07
C ARG A 69 -8.16 5.91 2.14
N SER A 70 -8.35 6.51 3.31
CA SER A 70 -7.83 7.84 3.56
C SER A 70 -6.32 7.75 3.74
N TYR A 71 -5.59 8.75 3.26
CA TYR A 71 -4.13 8.72 3.40
C TYR A 71 -3.69 8.72 4.86
N SER A 72 -4.54 9.19 5.77
CA SER A 72 -4.20 9.14 7.19
C SER A 72 -4.12 7.72 7.73
N GLU A 73 -4.69 6.74 7.02
CA GLU A 73 -4.63 5.33 7.43
C GLU A 73 -3.42 4.62 6.87
N ILE A 74 -2.72 5.22 5.92
CA ILE A 74 -1.72 4.52 5.11
C ILE A 74 -0.33 4.95 5.52
N THR A 75 0.59 3.98 5.59
CA THR A 75 1.98 4.25 5.89
C THR A 75 2.72 4.74 4.66
N GLY A 76 2.55 4.06 3.53
CA GLY A 76 3.23 4.44 2.32
C GLY A 76 2.91 3.50 1.18
N PHE A 77 3.64 3.67 0.09
CA PHE A 77 3.40 2.94 -1.15
C PHE A 77 4.70 2.39 -1.70
N CYS A 78 4.65 1.17 -2.21
CA CYS A 78 5.74 0.58 -2.97
C CYS A 78 5.44 0.84 -4.45
N CYS A 79 6.38 1.46 -5.14
CA CYS A 79 6.19 1.90 -6.51
C CYS A 79 6.98 0.99 -7.45
N PRO A 80 6.31 0.08 -8.17
CA PRO A 80 7.03 -0.84 -9.05
C PRO A 80 7.51 -0.21 -10.36
N TRP A 81 7.16 1.03 -10.59
CA TRP A 81 7.51 1.77 -11.82
C TRP A 81 8.97 2.16 -11.95
#